data_6368b0d3916a790769d12f5124c855a8
#
_entry.id   6368b0d3916a790769d12f5124c855a8
#
_cell.length_a   1.000
_cell.length_b   1.000
_cell.length_c   1.000
_cell.angle_alpha   90.00
_cell.angle_beta   90.00
_cell.angle_gamma   90.00
#
_symmetry.space_group_name_H-M   'P 1'
#
loop_
_entity.id
_entity.type
_entity.pdbx_description
1 polymer ?
#
loop_
_entity_poly.entity_id
_entity_poly.type
_entity_poly.pdbx_seq_one_letter_code
_entity_poly.pdbx_strand_id
1 'polypeptide(L)'
;SIDKINELKYTTSMANCRGCTNNCRLTINKFSGGRQYVSGNRCERGIGKEKNKDHIPNLYEYKYKRIFSYTPLTADKASRGKVGIPRVLNMFENYPFWYTFFTELKYEVVLSPTSTRKIYELGIESIPSESECYPAKLAHGHVTWLIRNGVKFIFYPCIPYERNEFPDAVNHYNCPIVTSYAENIKNNVDELNDPSITFRNPFLAFTSEEILANRLVEDCLLYTSPSPRDRSVS
;
A
#
# COMPACT_ATOMS: atom_id res chain seq x y z
N SER A 1 45.53 -24.85 -3.01
CA SER A 1 45.51 -26.31 -3.13
C SER A 1 44.30 -26.85 -2.37
N ILE A 2 43.81 -28.00 -2.70
CA ILE A 2 42.67 -28.69 -2.07
C ILE A 2 42.97 -28.91 -0.59
N ASP A 3 44.22 -29.17 -0.23
CA ASP A 3 44.65 -29.38 1.16
C ASP A 3 44.32 -28.20 2.06
N LYS A 4 44.48 -26.96 1.57
CA LYS A 4 44.13 -25.74 2.29
C LYS A 4 42.62 -25.59 2.54
N ILE A 5 41.79 -26.26 1.75
CA ILE A 5 40.32 -26.23 1.96
C ILE A 5 39.96 -27.20 3.07
N ASN A 6 40.62 -28.34 3.16
CA ASN A 6 40.41 -29.35 4.20
C ASN A 6 40.85 -28.85 5.60
N GLU A 7 41.78 -27.90 5.67
CA GLU A 7 42.26 -27.25 6.91
C GLU A 7 41.42 -26.09 7.34
N LEU A 8 40.41 -25.70 6.54
CA LEU A 8 39.60 -24.50 6.81
C LEU A 8 38.67 -24.72 8.00
N LYS A 9 39.02 -24.12 9.12
CA LYS A 9 38.17 -24.11 10.34
C LYS A 9 37.33 -22.84 10.37
N TYR A 10 36.03 -22.98 10.55
CA TYR A 10 35.11 -21.88 10.73
C TYR A 10 34.01 -22.23 11.73
N THR A 11 33.42 -21.22 12.31
CA THR A 11 32.24 -21.35 13.17
C THR A 11 31.07 -20.60 12.53
N THR A 12 29.89 -21.23 12.56
CA THR A 12 28.67 -20.65 12.03
C THR A 12 27.78 -20.19 13.18
N SER A 13 27.29 -18.96 13.09
CA SER A 13 26.27 -18.44 14.00
C SER A 13 25.13 -17.80 13.22
N MET A 14 23.95 -17.77 13.82
CA MET A 14 22.78 -17.10 13.23
C MET A 14 22.41 -15.86 14.03
N ALA A 15 22.01 -14.81 13.33
CA ALA A 15 21.54 -13.56 13.92
C ALA A 15 20.42 -12.95 13.08
N ASN A 16 19.67 -12.04 13.68
CA ASN A 16 18.71 -11.24 12.93
C ASN A 16 19.25 -9.82 12.72
N CYS A 17 19.20 -9.35 11.49
CA CYS A 17 19.53 -7.97 11.18
C CYS A 17 18.45 -7.04 11.75
N ARG A 18 18.86 -6.08 12.57
CA ARG A 18 17.97 -5.06 13.18
C ARG A 18 18.01 -3.72 12.44
N GLY A 19 18.57 -3.67 11.24
CA GLY A 19 18.78 -2.44 10.47
C GLY A 19 17.51 -1.86 9.83
N CYS A 20 16.44 -2.65 9.69
CA CYS A 20 15.14 -2.22 9.14
C CYS A 20 14.05 -3.23 9.49
N THR A 21 12.82 -2.94 9.07
CA THR A 21 11.63 -3.80 9.32
C THR A 21 11.71 -5.20 8.70
N ASN A 22 12.58 -5.43 7.70
CA ASN A 22 12.74 -6.74 7.07
C ASN A 22 13.33 -7.79 8.02
N ASN A 23 14.06 -7.38 9.06
CA ASN A 23 14.60 -8.26 10.09
C ASN A 23 15.25 -9.55 9.51
N CYS A 24 16.09 -9.37 8.47
CA CYS A 24 16.69 -10.48 7.73
C CYS A 24 17.41 -11.46 8.65
N ARG A 25 17.19 -12.76 8.46
CA ARG A 25 17.93 -13.80 9.14
C ARG A 25 19.31 -13.93 8.48
N LEU A 26 20.36 -13.72 9.27
CA LEU A 26 21.76 -13.75 8.82
C LEU A 26 22.43 -15.05 9.26
N THR A 27 23.23 -15.59 8.36
CA THR A 27 24.20 -16.65 8.67
C THR A 27 25.59 -16.04 8.65
N ILE A 28 26.30 -16.11 9.78
CA ILE A 28 27.62 -15.51 9.96
C ILE A 28 28.64 -16.63 10.11
N ASN A 29 29.54 -16.76 9.15
CA ASN A 29 30.65 -17.69 9.19
C ASN A 29 31.92 -16.92 9.58
N LYS A 30 32.53 -17.30 10.69
CA LYS A 30 33.80 -16.76 11.18
C LYS A 30 34.92 -17.76 10.96
N PHE A 31 35.97 -17.32 10.31
CA PHE A 31 37.16 -18.12 9.97
C PHE A 31 38.30 -17.86 10.95
N SER A 32 39.20 -18.86 11.11
CA SER A 32 40.36 -18.79 12.02
C SER A 32 41.28 -17.59 11.82
N GLY A 33 41.23 -16.93 10.66
CA GLY A 33 42.01 -15.70 10.36
C GLY A 33 41.29 -14.39 10.70
N GLY A 34 40.22 -14.41 11.50
CA GLY A 34 39.43 -13.20 11.87
C GLY A 34 38.51 -12.68 10.77
N ARG A 35 38.54 -13.28 9.58
CA ARG A 35 37.61 -12.96 8.49
C ARG A 35 36.22 -13.50 8.82
N GLN A 36 35.22 -12.76 8.41
CA GLN A 36 33.87 -13.26 8.49
C GLN A 36 33.14 -13.10 7.15
N TYR A 37 32.24 -14.02 6.89
CA TYR A 37 31.33 -13.97 5.75
C TYR A 37 29.91 -13.99 6.28
N VAL A 38 29.10 -13.04 5.81
CA VAL A 38 27.69 -12.91 6.18
C VAL A 38 26.83 -13.16 4.96
N SER A 39 25.85 -14.04 5.09
CA SER A 39 24.85 -14.34 4.05
C SER A 39 23.43 -14.19 4.60
N GLY A 40 22.42 -14.20 3.73
CA GLY A 40 21.03 -13.97 4.10
C GLY A 40 20.65 -12.49 4.24
N ASN A 41 21.63 -11.57 4.13
CA ASN A 41 21.37 -10.14 4.06
C ASN A 41 20.77 -9.74 2.71
N ARG A 42 19.78 -8.84 2.75
CA ARG A 42 19.17 -8.25 1.53
C ARG A 42 19.74 -6.86 1.20
N CYS A 43 20.61 -6.34 2.04
CA CYS A 43 21.29 -5.07 1.84
C CYS A 43 22.58 -5.03 2.65
N GLU A 44 23.43 -4.04 2.39
CA GLU A 44 24.75 -3.88 3.04
C GLU A 44 24.71 -3.66 4.55
N ARG A 45 23.59 -3.18 5.10
CA ARG A 45 23.43 -3.05 6.57
C ARG A 45 23.53 -4.40 7.28
N GLY A 46 23.09 -5.49 6.64
CA GLY A 46 23.17 -6.84 7.22
C GLY A 46 24.60 -7.34 7.39
N ILE A 47 25.56 -6.80 6.64
CA ILE A 47 26.99 -7.13 6.75
C ILE A 47 27.78 -6.12 7.60
N GLY A 48 27.09 -5.21 8.30
CA GLY A 48 27.71 -4.23 9.19
C GLY A 48 28.39 -3.05 8.48
N LYS A 49 28.19 -2.89 7.15
CA LYS A 49 28.64 -1.68 6.47
C LYS A 49 27.68 -0.55 6.86
N GLU A 50 28.20 0.42 7.59
CA GLU A 50 27.50 1.68 7.79
C GLU A 50 27.26 2.33 6.43
N LYS A 51 26.09 2.95 6.26
CA LYS A 51 25.88 3.85 5.12
C LYS A 51 27.00 4.90 5.14
N ASN A 52 27.73 4.99 4.05
CA ASN A 52 28.49 6.22 3.79
C ASN A 52 27.52 7.38 4.05
N LYS A 53 27.91 8.26 4.96
CA LYS A 53 27.17 9.51 5.24
C LYS A 53 27.38 10.52 4.11
N ASP A 54 27.41 10.05 2.87
CA ASP A 54 27.37 10.93 1.74
C ASP A 54 26.08 11.72 1.82
N HIS A 55 26.18 13.03 1.88
CA HIS A 55 25.06 13.96 1.96
C HIS A 55 24.19 13.98 0.67
N ILE A 56 24.17 12.89 -0.07
CA ILE A 56 23.30 12.74 -1.24
C ILE A 56 21.87 12.63 -0.75
N PRO A 57 20.99 13.56 -1.13
CA PRO A 57 19.59 13.52 -0.70
C PRO A 57 18.89 12.27 -1.21
N ASN A 58 18.16 11.58 -0.32
CA ASN A 58 17.36 10.43 -0.69
C ASN A 58 16.05 10.90 -1.32
N LEU A 59 16.01 10.98 -2.65
CA LEU A 59 14.83 11.46 -3.37
C LEU A 59 13.61 10.54 -3.22
N TYR A 60 13.81 9.22 -3.00
CA TYR A 60 12.70 8.31 -2.71
C TYR A 60 12.06 8.61 -1.36
N GLU A 61 12.86 8.88 -0.34
CA GLU A 61 12.35 9.27 0.97
C GLU A 61 11.64 10.63 0.91
N TYR A 62 12.21 11.57 0.16
CA TYR A 62 11.59 12.86 -0.09
C TYR A 62 10.24 12.72 -0.80
N LYS A 63 10.18 11.96 -1.92
CA LYS A 63 8.94 11.66 -2.66
C LYS A 63 7.89 11.05 -1.73
N TYR A 64 8.27 10.02 -0.97
CA TYR A 64 7.37 9.35 -0.03
C TYR A 64 6.77 10.32 0.99
N LYS A 65 7.62 11.11 1.65
CA LYS A 65 7.19 12.13 2.62
C LYS A 65 6.27 13.15 1.95
N ARG A 66 6.61 13.62 0.76
CA ARG A 66 5.85 14.64 0.04
C ARG A 66 4.46 14.15 -0.36
N ILE A 67 4.34 12.91 -0.84
CA ILE A 67 3.07 12.31 -1.25
C ILE A 67 2.11 12.18 -0.06
N PHE A 68 2.61 11.87 1.14
CA PHE A 68 1.77 11.57 2.31
C PHE A 68 1.79 12.68 3.38
N SER A 69 2.34 13.86 3.09
CA SER A 69 2.44 14.97 4.05
C SER A 69 1.19 15.84 4.13
N TYR A 70 0.02 15.22 4.14
CA TYR A 70 -1.25 15.92 4.26
C TYR A 70 -1.84 15.75 5.66
N THR A 71 -2.46 16.81 6.16
CA THR A 71 -3.13 16.81 7.47
C THR A 71 -4.63 16.63 7.27
N PRO A 72 -5.23 15.54 7.75
CA PRO A 72 -6.67 15.31 7.63
C PRO A 72 -7.50 16.45 8.25
N LEU A 73 -8.72 16.64 7.77
CA LEU A 73 -9.68 17.52 8.42
C LEU A 73 -9.94 17.04 9.86
N THR A 74 -10.09 17.98 10.75
CA THR A 74 -10.57 17.73 12.11
C THR A 74 -12.07 17.35 12.10
N ALA A 75 -12.51 16.59 13.09
CA ALA A 75 -13.88 16.06 13.14
C ALA A 75 -14.97 17.16 13.04
N ASP A 76 -14.70 18.36 13.56
CA ASP A 76 -15.59 19.52 13.47
C ASP A 76 -15.75 20.07 12.05
N LYS A 77 -14.75 19.88 11.19
CA LYS A 77 -14.74 20.30 9.77
C LYS A 77 -15.17 19.19 8.80
N ALA A 78 -15.11 17.95 9.24
CA ALA A 78 -15.45 16.78 8.45
C ALA A 78 -16.93 16.42 8.59
N SER A 79 -17.82 17.25 8.04
CA SER A 79 -19.28 17.09 8.18
C SER A 79 -19.84 15.79 7.58
N ARG A 80 -19.09 15.13 6.68
CA ARG A 80 -19.47 13.84 6.07
C ARG A 80 -18.85 12.62 6.75
N GLY A 81 -18.10 12.82 7.83
CA GLY A 81 -17.45 11.73 8.55
C GLY A 81 -16.11 11.32 7.94
N LYS A 82 -15.77 10.02 8.09
CA LYS A 82 -14.47 9.47 7.70
C LYS A 82 -14.52 8.72 6.39
N VAL A 83 -13.48 8.87 5.57
CA VAL A 83 -13.21 8.00 4.42
C VAL A 83 -11.84 7.35 4.58
N GLY A 84 -11.78 6.03 4.46
CA GLY A 84 -10.55 5.25 4.52
C GLY A 84 -9.93 5.09 3.14
N ILE A 85 -8.63 5.35 3.05
CA ILE A 85 -7.83 5.10 1.86
C ILE A 85 -6.73 4.10 2.20
N PRO A 86 -6.71 2.90 1.59
CA PRO A 86 -5.62 1.96 1.79
C PRO A 86 -4.34 2.48 1.11
N ARG A 87 -3.21 2.45 1.83
CA ARG A 87 -1.90 2.88 1.32
C ARG A 87 -1.25 1.76 0.52
N VAL A 88 -1.77 1.46 -0.65
CA VAL A 88 -1.34 0.31 -1.47
C VAL A 88 -1.34 0.65 -2.95
N LEU A 89 -0.52 -0.07 -3.71
CA LEU A 89 -0.48 -0.06 -5.17
C LEU A 89 -0.50 1.37 -5.75
N ASN A 90 -1.37 1.66 -6.72
CA ASN A 90 -1.52 2.97 -7.35
C ASN A 90 -2.04 4.08 -6.41
N MET A 91 -2.59 3.74 -5.25
CA MET A 91 -2.98 4.73 -4.24
C MET A 91 -1.78 5.55 -3.73
N PHE A 92 -0.54 5.06 -3.89
CA PHE A 92 0.66 5.85 -3.62
C PHE A 92 0.75 7.07 -4.53
N GLU A 93 0.67 6.87 -5.85
CA GLU A 93 0.81 7.97 -6.82
C GLU A 93 -0.40 8.91 -6.77
N ASN A 94 -1.60 8.34 -6.63
CA ASN A 94 -2.86 9.07 -6.72
C ASN A 94 -3.34 9.63 -5.37
N TYR A 95 -2.62 9.39 -4.26
CA TYR A 95 -3.04 9.85 -2.93
C TYR A 95 -3.26 11.36 -2.84
N PRO A 96 -2.39 12.25 -3.38
CA PRO A 96 -2.63 13.69 -3.34
C PRO A 96 -3.94 14.12 -3.99
N PHE A 97 -4.32 13.46 -5.09
CA PHE A 97 -5.59 13.70 -5.77
C PHE A 97 -6.77 13.26 -4.89
N TRP A 98 -6.75 12.02 -4.38
CA TRP A 98 -7.84 11.50 -3.55
C TRP A 98 -7.97 12.23 -2.23
N TYR A 99 -6.85 12.60 -1.61
CA TYR A 99 -6.86 13.42 -0.41
C TYR A 99 -7.56 14.75 -0.66
N THR A 100 -7.19 15.47 -1.69
CA THR A 100 -7.80 16.77 -2.05
C THR A 100 -9.29 16.60 -2.35
N PHE A 101 -9.64 15.63 -3.17
CA PHE A 101 -11.02 15.34 -3.55
C PHE A 101 -11.91 15.10 -2.33
N PHE A 102 -11.53 14.19 -1.45
CA PHE A 102 -12.34 13.89 -0.26
C PHE A 102 -12.32 15.00 0.78
N THR A 103 -11.24 15.74 0.89
CA THR A 103 -11.16 16.91 1.79
C THR A 103 -12.11 18.02 1.34
N GLU A 104 -12.19 18.30 0.03
CA GLU A 104 -13.14 19.27 -0.52
C GLU A 104 -14.60 18.79 -0.33
N LEU A 105 -14.85 17.52 -0.41
CA LEU A 105 -16.15 16.91 -0.08
C LEU A 105 -16.44 16.87 1.44
N LYS A 106 -15.57 17.42 2.29
CA LYS A 106 -15.73 17.49 3.75
C LYS A 106 -15.67 16.13 4.45
N TYR A 107 -14.83 15.22 3.95
CA TYR A 107 -14.46 14.00 4.67
C TYR A 107 -13.14 14.16 5.44
N GLU A 108 -13.04 13.53 6.61
CA GLU A 108 -11.77 13.24 7.26
C GLU A 108 -11.12 12.05 6.55
N VAL A 109 -10.01 12.30 5.86
CA VAL A 109 -9.28 11.22 5.14
C VAL A 109 -8.44 10.41 6.13
N VAL A 110 -8.77 9.14 6.30
CA VAL A 110 -8.01 8.19 7.12
C VAL A 110 -7.15 7.33 6.22
N LEU A 111 -5.85 7.60 6.19
CA LEU A 111 -4.89 6.80 5.44
C LEU A 111 -4.39 5.64 6.30
N SER A 112 -4.39 4.42 5.77
CA SER A 112 -3.80 3.28 6.47
C SER A 112 -2.28 3.46 6.67
N PRO A 113 -1.67 2.87 7.70
CA PRO A 113 -0.27 3.11 8.06
C PRO A 113 0.71 2.60 6.99
N THR A 114 2.00 2.83 7.21
CA THR A 114 3.05 2.25 6.37
C THR A 114 2.99 0.72 6.45
N SER A 115 3.18 0.07 5.30
CA SER A 115 3.22 -1.39 5.18
C SER A 115 4.30 -1.99 6.09
N THR A 116 3.90 -2.96 6.89
CA THR A 116 4.76 -3.73 7.78
C THR A 116 4.34 -5.20 7.75
N ARG A 117 5.17 -6.07 8.33
CA ARG A 117 4.78 -7.48 8.53
C ARG A 117 3.47 -7.61 9.31
N LYS A 118 3.23 -6.75 10.30
CA LYS A 118 1.98 -6.76 11.08
C LYS A 118 0.76 -6.44 10.20
N ILE A 119 0.90 -5.50 9.27
CA ILE A 119 -0.17 -5.20 8.30
C ILE A 119 -0.43 -6.41 7.41
N TYR A 120 0.62 -7.07 6.89
CA TYR A 120 0.45 -8.29 6.12
C TYR A 120 -0.30 -9.38 6.90
N GLU A 121 0.09 -9.63 8.15
CA GLU A 121 -0.51 -10.63 9.03
C GLU A 121 -2.00 -10.35 9.33
N LEU A 122 -2.43 -9.08 9.33
CA LEU A 122 -3.84 -8.72 9.50
C LEU A 122 -4.74 -9.20 8.37
N GLY A 123 -4.23 -9.31 7.16
CA GLY A 123 -5.01 -9.69 5.98
C GLY A 123 -4.72 -11.09 5.45
N ILE A 124 -3.83 -11.86 6.08
CA ILE A 124 -3.32 -13.12 5.51
C ILE A 124 -4.41 -14.13 5.22
N GLU A 125 -5.45 -14.18 6.03
CA GLU A 125 -6.54 -15.17 5.92
C GLU A 125 -7.47 -14.91 4.73
N SER A 126 -7.53 -13.66 4.27
CA SER A 126 -8.35 -13.27 3.13
C SER A 126 -7.63 -13.31 1.79
N ILE A 127 -6.33 -13.67 1.75
CA ILE A 127 -5.55 -13.79 0.53
C ILE A 127 -5.94 -15.07 -0.21
N PRO A 128 -6.55 -14.97 -1.43
CA PRO A 128 -7.10 -16.15 -2.10
C PRO A 128 -6.04 -17.02 -2.79
N SER A 129 -4.87 -16.49 -3.08
CA SER A 129 -3.82 -17.21 -3.80
C SER A 129 -2.41 -16.83 -3.35
N GLU A 130 -1.55 -17.84 -3.24
CA GLU A 130 -0.12 -17.63 -2.98
C GLU A 130 0.63 -17.04 -4.17
N SER A 131 0.11 -17.19 -5.38
CA SER A 131 0.73 -16.71 -6.62
C SER A 131 0.65 -15.19 -6.80
N GLU A 132 -0.15 -14.50 -6.00
CA GLU A 132 -0.27 -13.06 -6.09
C GLU A 132 0.98 -12.33 -5.60
N CYS A 133 1.26 -11.17 -6.21
CA CYS A 133 2.43 -10.40 -5.82
C CYS A 133 2.29 -9.86 -4.38
N TYR A 134 3.42 -9.70 -3.71
CA TYR A 134 3.43 -9.26 -2.31
C TYR A 134 2.75 -7.89 -2.06
N PRO A 135 2.88 -6.88 -2.94
CA PRO A 135 2.12 -5.63 -2.81
C PRO A 135 0.59 -5.83 -2.83
N ALA A 136 0.09 -6.74 -3.66
CA ALA A 136 -1.34 -7.09 -3.66
C ALA A 136 -1.77 -7.74 -2.35
N LYS A 137 -0.98 -8.68 -1.83
CA LYS A 137 -1.24 -9.33 -0.53
C LYS A 137 -1.31 -8.32 0.62
N LEU A 138 -0.49 -7.27 0.59
CA LEU A 138 -0.54 -6.19 1.58
C LEU A 138 -1.87 -5.44 1.56
N ALA A 139 -2.55 -5.35 0.42
CA ALA A 139 -3.81 -4.61 0.32
C ALA A 139 -4.90 -5.17 1.25
N HIS A 140 -4.96 -6.49 1.43
CA HIS A 140 -5.85 -7.14 2.38
C HIS A 140 -5.68 -6.59 3.80
N GLY A 141 -4.42 -6.58 4.28
CA GLY A 141 -4.10 -6.07 5.62
C GLY A 141 -4.38 -4.59 5.80
N HIS A 142 -4.19 -3.77 4.76
CA HIS A 142 -4.50 -2.35 4.82
C HIS A 142 -6.00 -2.08 4.92
N VAL A 143 -6.81 -2.82 4.18
CA VAL A 143 -8.29 -2.72 4.26
C VAL A 143 -8.78 -3.22 5.61
N THR A 144 -8.33 -4.38 6.06
CA THR A 144 -8.66 -4.92 7.38
C THR A 144 -8.25 -3.96 8.51
N TRP A 145 -7.10 -3.29 8.38
CA TRP A 145 -6.68 -2.28 9.36
C TRP A 145 -7.67 -1.11 9.42
N LEU A 146 -8.12 -0.59 8.28
CA LEU A 146 -9.10 0.51 8.23
C LEU A 146 -10.41 0.09 8.94
N ILE A 147 -10.91 -1.10 8.65
CA ILE A 147 -12.13 -1.64 9.27
C ILE A 147 -11.96 -1.73 10.79
N ARG A 148 -10.87 -2.33 11.27
CA ARG A 148 -10.58 -2.50 12.71
C ARG A 148 -10.38 -1.18 13.44
N ASN A 149 -10.03 -0.10 12.73
CA ASN A 149 -9.95 1.26 13.28
C ASN A 149 -11.27 2.05 13.13
N GLY A 150 -12.37 1.37 12.88
CA GLY A 150 -13.72 1.94 12.90
C GLY A 150 -14.07 2.77 11.67
N VAL A 151 -13.32 2.66 10.58
CA VAL A 151 -13.66 3.34 9.32
C VAL A 151 -14.77 2.58 8.62
N LYS A 152 -15.90 3.25 8.40
CA LYS A 152 -17.10 2.65 7.81
C LYS A 152 -17.27 2.93 6.31
N PHE A 153 -16.58 3.92 5.78
CA PHE A 153 -16.53 4.20 4.34
C PHE A 153 -15.10 4.07 3.85
N ILE A 154 -14.85 3.09 2.98
CA ILE A 154 -13.54 2.79 2.42
C ILE A 154 -13.60 2.97 0.90
N PHE A 155 -12.66 3.72 0.37
CA PHE A 155 -12.53 3.98 -1.06
C PHE A 155 -11.25 3.37 -1.62
N TYR A 156 -11.41 2.45 -2.56
CA TYR A 156 -10.30 1.79 -3.24
C TYR A 156 -10.67 1.51 -4.71
N PRO A 157 -10.47 2.47 -5.61
CA PRO A 157 -10.89 2.34 -7.00
C PRO A 157 -10.04 1.34 -7.79
N CYS A 158 -10.66 0.75 -8.80
CA CYS A 158 -10.03 -0.02 -9.86
C CYS A 158 -9.60 0.94 -10.98
N ILE A 159 -8.32 1.04 -11.29
CA ILE A 159 -7.80 2.01 -12.26
C ILE A 159 -7.06 1.29 -13.39
N PRO A 160 -7.70 1.07 -14.55
CA PRO A 160 -7.05 0.46 -15.70
C PRO A 160 -6.05 1.38 -16.40
N TYR A 161 -6.32 2.68 -16.44
CA TYR A 161 -5.52 3.67 -17.17
C TYR A 161 -5.14 4.82 -16.26
N GLU A 162 -3.85 5.14 -16.22
CA GLU A 162 -3.35 6.35 -15.60
C GLU A 162 -3.32 7.51 -16.57
N ARG A 163 -3.11 8.72 -16.06
CA ARG A 163 -2.90 9.91 -16.88
C ARG A 163 -1.66 9.73 -17.75
N ASN A 164 -1.77 10.05 -19.04
CA ASN A 164 -0.61 10.06 -19.92
C ASN A 164 0.24 11.32 -19.67
N GLU A 165 1.19 11.21 -18.75
CA GLU A 165 2.13 12.31 -18.41
C GLU A 165 3.29 12.42 -19.41
N PHE A 166 3.56 11.33 -20.14
CA PHE A 166 4.66 11.23 -21.10
C PHE A 166 4.09 10.83 -22.47
N PRO A 167 3.83 11.81 -23.36
CA PRO A 167 3.22 11.54 -24.67
C PRO A 167 3.96 10.51 -25.52
N ASP A 168 5.29 10.42 -25.36
CA ASP A 168 6.14 9.46 -26.08
C ASP A 168 6.14 8.05 -25.47
N ALA A 169 5.48 7.86 -24.33
CA ALA A 169 5.36 6.54 -23.73
C ALA A 169 4.44 5.64 -24.55
N VAL A 170 4.80 4.37 -24.67
CA VAL A 170 4.08 3.38 -25.49
C VAL A 170 2.68 3.11 -24.94
N ASN A 171 2.51 3.13 -23.62
CA ASN A 171 1.21 2.95 -22.96
C ASN A 171 1.22 3.53 -21.55
N HIS A 172 0.02 3.64 -20.97
CA HIS A 172 -0.21 4.10 -19.60
C HIS A 172 -1.21 3.19 -18.86
N TYR A 173 -1.21 1.92 -19.21
CA TYR A 173 -1.99 0.89 -18.52
C TYR A 173 -1.37 0.52 -17.20
N ASN A 174 -2.21 0.31 -16.20
CA ASN A 174 -1.80 -0.34 -14.97
C ASN A 174 -1.64 -1.85 -15.17
N CYS A 175 -0.90 -2.50 -14.28
CA CYS A 175 -0.83 -3.96 -14.29
C CYS A 175 -2.22 -4.56 -13.93
N PRO A 176 -2.50 -5.81 -14.32
CA PRO A 176 -3.78 -6.47 -14.05
C PRO A 176 -4.19 -6.44 -12.57
N ILE A 177 -3.23 -6.54 -11.66
CA ILE A 177 -3.49 -6.45 -10.22
C ILE A 177 -4.03 -5.06 -9.86
N VAL A 178 -3.37 -3.99 -10.24
CA VAL A 178 -3.84 -2.62 -9.96
C VAL A 178 -5.22 -2.37 -10.58
N THR A 179 -5.44 -2.90 -11.77
CA THR A 179 -6.68 -2.69 -12.54
C THR A 179 -7.92 -3.22 -11.82
N SER A 180 -7.83 -4.32 -11.08
CA SER A 180 -9.03 -5.01 -10.59
C SER A 180 -8.91 -5.58 -9.17
N TYR A 181 -7.81 -5.34 -8.47
CA TYR A 181 -7.58 -6.00 -7.18
C TYR A 181 -8.55 -5.57 -6.09
N ALA A 182 -9.12 -4.38 -6.19
CA ALA A 182 -10.15 -3.94 -5.27
C ALA A 182 -11.42 -4.82 -5.33
N GLU A 183 -11.75 -5.39 -6.50
CA GLU A 183 -12.81 -6.40 -6.62
C GLU A 183 -12.45 -7.71 -5.89
N ASN A 184 -11.17 -8.12 -5.99
CA ASN A 184 -10.68 -9.28 -5.26
C ASN A 184 -10.80 -9.05 -3.74
N ILE A 185 -10.37 -7.89 -3.24
CA ILE A 185 -10.53 -7.50 -1.83
C ILE A 185 -11.99 -7.58 -1.39
N LYS A 186 -12.90 -6.99 -2.17
CA LYS A 186 -14.33 -6.95 -1.88
C LYS A 186 -14.94 -8.35 -1.69
N ASN A 187 -14.48 -9.32 -2.47
CA ASN A 187 -15.01 -10.67 -2.46
C ASN A 187 -14.34 -11.62 -1.45
N ASN A 188 -13.19 -11.23 -0.86
CA ASN A 188 -12.41 -12.12 -0.01
C ASN A 188 -12.20 -11.59 1.43
N VAL A 189 -12.51 -10.33 1.70
CA VAL A 189 -12.45 -9.76 3.05
C VAL A 189 -13.85 -9.84 3.65
N ASP A 190 -14.09 -10.82 4.50
CA ASP A 190 -15.42 -11.14 5.07
C ASP A 190 -16.06 -9.97 5.82
N GLU A 191 -15.26 -9.15 6.49
CA GLU A 191 -15.74 -7.98 7.22
C GLU A 191 -16.42 -6.93 6.31
N LEU A 192 -16.15 -6.95 5.00
CA LEU A 192 -16.82 -6.07 4.03
C LEU A 192 -18.27 -6.48 3.73
N ASN A 193 -18.71 -7.67 4.18
CA ASN A 193 -20.11 -8.09 4.12
C ASN A 193 -20.97 -7.44 5.22
N ASP A 194 -20.37 -6.77 6.21
CA ASP A 194 -21.10 -6.01 7.22
C ASP A 194 -21.83 -4.83 6.53
N PRO A 195 -23.17 -4.75 6.60
CA PRO A 195 -23.96 -3.69 5.97
C PRO A 195 -23.65 -2.29 6.52
N SER A 196 -22.98 -2.19 7.67
CA SER A 196 -22.51 -0.91 8.22
C SER A 196 -21.24 -0.39 7.56
N ILE A 197 -20.58 -1.21 6.72
CA ILE A 197 -19.37 -0.86 6.00
C ILE A 197 -19.68 -0.61 4.53
N THR A 198 -19.33 0.56 4.04
CA THR A 198 -19.43 0.90 2.63
C THR A 198 -18.06 0.79 1.99
N PHE A 199 -17.87 -0.19 1.12
CA PHE A 199 -16.65 -0.34 0.32
C PHE A 199 -16.94 0.09 -1.12
N ARG A 200 -16.25 1.14 -1.57
CA ARG A 200 -16.39 1.69 -2.91
C ARG A 200 -15.15 1.43 -3.74
N ASN A 201 -15.33 0.68 -4.80
CA ASN A 201 -14.27 0.24 -5.70
C ASN A 201 -14.62 0.47 -7.18
N PRO A 202 -15.03 1.69 -7.57
CA PRO A 202 -15.45 1.98 -8.93
C PRO A 202 -14.29 1.77 -9.91
N PHE A 203 -14.65 1.39 -11.16
CA PHE A 203 -13.70 1.41 -12.27
C PHE A 203 -13.60 2.84 -12.80
N LEU A 204 -12.43 3.44 -12.64
CA LEU A 204 -12.13 4.81 -13.02
C LEU A 204 -10.93 4.85 -13.98
N ALA A 205 -10.97 5.74 -14.95
CA ALA A 205 -9.87 5.97 -15.88
C ALA A 205 -9.45 7.44 -15.84
N PHE A 206 -8.16 7.71 -15.75
CA PHE A 206 -7.58 9.05 -15.74
C PHE A 206 -7.30 9.57 -17.16
N THR A 207 -8.07 9.11 -18.15
CA THR A 207 -7.90 9.50 -19.57
C THR A 207 -8.66 10.76 -19.95
N SER A 208 -9.77 11.05 -19.28
CA SER A 208 -10.63 12.22 -19.53
C SER A 208 -11.15 12.76 -18.20
N GLU A 209 -10.93 14.04 -17.97
CA GLU A 209 -11.41 14.73 -16.75
C GLU A 209 -12.93 14.73 -16.66
N GLU A 210 -13.63 14.91 -17.78
CA GLU A 210 -15.08 14.91 -17.84
C GLU A 210 -15.67 13.54 -17.49
N ILE A 211 -15.14 12.47 -18.10
CA ILE A 211 -15.59 11.09 -17.82
C ILE A 211 -15.32 10.75 -16.35
N LEU A 212 -14.13 11.08 -15.86
CA LEU A 212 -13.77 10.83 -14.44
C LEU A 212 -14.71 11.59 -13.50
N ALA A 213 -14.99 12.87 -13.78
CA ALA A 213 -15.88 13.68 -12.94
C ALA A 213 -17.30 13.11 -12.92
N ASN A 214 -17.85 12.73 -14.07
CA ASN A 214 -19.19 12.12 -14.16
C ASN A 214 -19.26 10.80 -13.39
N ARG A 215 -18.24 9.94 -13.52
CA ARG A 215 -18.17 8.68 -12.76
C ARG A 215 -18.05 8.91 -11.26
N LEU A 216 -17.26 9.89 -10.82
CA LEU A 216 -17.13 10.23 -9.40
C LEU A 216 -18.44 10.81 -8.84
N VAL A 217 -19.21 11.55 -9.62
CA VAL A 217 -20.55 12.01 -9.23
C VAL A 217 -21.48 10.79 -9.03
N GLU A 218 -21.50 9.86 -9.97
CA GLU A 218 -22.33 8.65 -9.89
C GLU A 218 -21.95 7.77 -8.69
N ASP A 219 -20.64 7.49 -8.51
CA ASP A 219 -20.17 6.51 -7.53
C ASP A 219 -19.97 7.08 -6.11
N CYS A 220 -19.64 8.36 -5.99
CA CYS A 220 -19.30 8.96 -4.69
C CYS A 220 -20.32 10.00 -4.18
N LEU A 221 -21.04 10.71 -5.07
CA LEU A 221 -21.94 11.79 -4.69
C LEU A 221 -23.40 11.38 -4.64
N LEU A 222 -23.85 10.45 -5.49
CA LEU A 222 -25.23 9.96 -5.47
C LEU A 222 -25.61 9.20 -4.20
N TYR A 223 -24.65 8.75 -3.42
CA TYR A 223 -24.94 8.07 -2.14
C TYR A 223 -25.35 9.02 -1.02
N THR A 224 -25.38 10.30 -1.25
CA THR A 224 -25.83 11.33 -0.30
C THR A 224 -27.17 11.95 -0.67
N SER A 225 -27.72 11.57 -1.82
CA SER A 225 -29.10 11.90 -2.23
C SER A 225 -29.89 10.62 -2.35
N PRO A 226 -31.10 10.52 -1.80
CA PRO A 226 -31.96 9.36 -2.02
C PRO A 226 -32.14 9.16 -3.52
N SER A 227 -31.91 7.92 -3.97
CA SER A 227 -32.07 7.54 -5.37
C SER A 227 -33.44 8.00 -5.90
N PRO A 228 -33.55 8.42 -7.18
CA PRO A 228 -34.86 8.64 -7.78
C PRO A 228 -35.82 7.44 -7.65
N ARG A 229 -35.28 6.21 -7.49
CA ARG A 229 -36.06 5.00 -7.22
C ARG A 229 -36.61 4.96 -5.79
N ASP A 230 -35.93 5.57 -4.82
CA ASP A 230 -36.40 5.61 -3.42
C ASP A 230 -37.49 6.68 -3.20
N ARG A 231 -37.70 7.57 -4.18
CA ARG A 231 -38.78 8.58 -4.17
C ARG A 231 -40.09 8.06 -4.73
N SER A 232 -40.14 6.85 -5.28
CA SER A 232 -41.34 6.27 -5.88
C SER A 232 -42.10 5.34 -4.95
N VAL A 233 -41.76 5.27 -3.67
CA VAL A 233 -42.39 4.42 -2.65
C VAL A 233 -42.89 5.28 -1.47
N SER A 234 -43.56 6.36 -1.77
CA SER A 234 -44.31 7.15 -0.78
C SER A 234 -45.67 7.49 -1.33
#